data_b65b4204ca518064f9c229fbaf51a2ff
#
_entry.id   b65b4204ca518064f9c229fbaf51a2ff
#
_cell.length_a   1.000
_cell.length_b   1.000
_cell.length_c   1.000
_cell.angle_alpha   90.00
_cell.angle_beta   90.00
_cell.angle_gamma   90.00
#
_symmetry.space_group_name_H-M   'P 1'
#
loop_
_entity.id
_entity.type
_entity.pdbx_description
1 polymer ?
#
loop_
_entity_poly.entity_id
_entity_poly.type
_entity_poly.pdbx_seq_one_letter_code
_entity_poly.pdbx_strand_id
1 'polypeptide(L)'
;MPSTEEQIQKTVLSLEAGELAKWLWRAVFTFVAIGLSTYYIIGQFRGLPISEAMDQAQIGREIVRGHGWQTKVIRPLAIGELQRHGKNVQTAIWQDTYNGPVLPLLDAAAIYIPVTQHWDIARGEYVYAGDKAIAIMGILFFLASVVVLYFIALDLFDQRLAIMAAGLVLICDMMWRYSLSGLPQMFLLLLMNLNVYALLRAMRARYLDEPQLGWLAAVGIGFGVMALTHALTIFIFVPVLVFSVFFFRPRVGGAALMLGLFLLVYVPWLVRNATVCGDFRGIAGFSSLDGIVHPESGHMRRMVLDLADVTGAYYAANFRANFAGQINRLLEYMGCSFVAPLALVSVLHGFKRPVTSTFRWLMFGMWFSAMFGMAVFGMKEEHGLAANQFHLLFVPLFICYGMAYVLVQWDRRIGLGFILPQWGQRSGVHNTLRLALIVTIFVISAVPVLSRMFLDKNHARVEWPPYVPPYIGILRQWFTPDEIIASDMPWAIAWYADRRSLWVPYDQADLTNLADYNILGAPVAALYLTPISGTQNTLGDLVNGEYKNWTSYIVRTVDLTKAPFPYKAVLGMPDCVLYLDKDPKNLVAK
;
A
#
# COMPACT_ATOMS: atom_id res chain seq x y z
N MET A 1 -10.49 -39.18 37.43
CA MET A 1 -11.11 -38.73 36.18
C MET A 1 -12.50 -38.24 36.51
N PRO A 2 -12.94 -37.08 36.03
CA PRO A 2 -14.31 -36.60 36.28
C PRO A 2 -15.29 -37.61 35.71
N SER A 3 -16.40 -37.85 36.43
CA SER A 3 -17.43 -38.79 35.96
C SER A 3 -18.08 -38.28 34.66
N THR A 4 -18.64 -39.20 33.87
CA THR A 4 -19.32 -38.85 32.61
C THR A 4 -20.46 -37.84 32.83
N GLU A 5 -21.13 -37.88 34.00
CA GLU A 5 -22.16 -36.92 34.40
C GLU A 5 -21.58 -35.52 34.68
N GLU A 6 -20.42 -35.40 35.32
CA GLU A 6 -19.74 -34.13 35.54
C GLU A 6 -19.26 -33.50 34.21
N GLN A 7 -18.84 -34.33 33.24
CA GLN A 7 -18.48 -33.86 31.91
C GLN A 7 -19.70 -33.36 31.14
N ILE A 8 -20.83 -34.05 31.21
CA ILE A 8 -22.09 -33.65 30.59
C ILE A 8 -22.62 -32.37 31.24
N GLN A 9 -22.61 -32.27 32.58
CA GLN A 9 -23.02 -31.07 33.29
C GLN A 9 -22.14 -29.86 32.97
N LYS A 10 -20.82 -30.02 32.91
CA LYS A 10 -19.89 -28.96 32.45
C LYS A 10 -20.17 -28.54 31.03
N THR A 11 -20.46 -29.48 30.13
CA THR A 11 -20.79 -29.21 28.73
C THR A 11 -22.13 -28.46 28.61
N VAL A 12 -23.15 -28.87 29.37
CA VAL A 12 -24.47 -28.20 29.41
C VAL A 12 -24.33 -26.79 29.99
N LEU A 13 -23.59 -26.61 31.10
CA LEU A 13 -23.30 -25.30 31.69
C LEU A 13 -22.51 -24.39 30.73
N SER A 14 -21.54 -24.94 29.99
CA SER A 14 -20.79 -24.18 28.98
C SER A 14 -21.65 -23.80 27.76
N LEU A 15 -22.62 -24.63 27.40
CA LEU A 15 -23.63 -24.34 26.37
C LEU A 15 -24.58 -23.22 26.82
N GLU A 16 -25.07 -23.29 28.06
CA GLU A 16 -25.93 -22.26 28.66
C GLU A 16 -25.18 -20.93 28.88
N ALA A 17 -23.91 -20.97 29.26
CA ALA A 17 -23.06 -19.81 29.40
C ALA A 17 -22.60 -19.18 28.06
N GLY A 18 -22.95 -19.78 26.92
CA GLY A 18 -22.58 -19.28 25.58
C GLY A 18 -21.09 -19.42 25.23
N GLU A 19 -20.32 -20.17 26.03
CA GLU A 19 -18.88 -20.43 25.76
C GLU A 19 -18.69 -21.21 24.44
N LEU A 20 -19.53 -22.21 24.20
CA LEU A 20 -19.48 -22.98 22.96
C LEU A 20 -19.75 -22.10 21.72
N ALA A 21 -20.68 -21.14 21.82
CA ALA A 21 -20.95 -20.19 20.75
C ALA A 21 -19.74 -19.30 20.47
N LYS A 22 -18.99 -18.89 21.48
CA LYS A 22 -17.74 -18.13 21.32
C LYS A 22 -16.66 -18.95 20.60
N TRP A 23 -16.51 -20.23 20.98
CA TRP A 23 -15.56 -21.12 20.32
C TRP A 23 -15.95 -21.40 18.88
N LEU A 24 -17.24 -21.61 18.60
CA LEU A 24 -17.75 -21.82 17.25
C LEU A 24 -17.46 -20.60 16.36
N TRP A 25 -17.72 -19.41 16.84
CA TRP A 25 -17.42 -18.19 16.08
C TRP A 25 -15.92 -18.01 15.82
N ARG A 26 -15.07 -18.29 16.78
CA ARG A 26 -13.61 -18.28 16.59
C ARG A 26 -13.18 -19.30 15.52
N ALA A 27 -13.73 -20.52 15.58
CA ALA A 27 -13.44 -21.55 14.59
C ALA A 27 -13.91 -21.15 13.18
N VAL A 28 -15.12 -20.61 13.03
CA VAL A 28 -15.63 -20.10 11.76
C VAL A 28 -14.74 -18.99 11.22
N PHE A 29 -14.38 -18.01 12.05
CA PHE A 29 -13.49 -16.94 11.65
C PHE A 29 -12.13 -17.45 11.17
N THR A 30 -11.53 -18.36 11.92
CA THR A 30 -10.24 -18.97 11.56
C THR A 30 -10.34 -19.75 10.26
N PHE A 31 -11.39 -20.53 10.09
CA PHE A 31 -11.64 -21.30 8.86
C PHE A 31 -11.79 -20.40 7.64
N VAL A 32 -12.60 -19.35 7.75
CA VAL A 32 -12.81 -18.35 6.67
C VAL A 32 -11.50 -17.62 6.37
N ALA A 33 -10.74 -17.21 7.39
CA ALA A 33 -9.46 -16.53 7.20
C ALA A 33 -8.43 -17.44 6.48
N ILE A 34 -8.32 -18.69 6.89
CA ILE A 34 -7.42 -19.67 6.24
C ILE A 34 -7.90 -19.94 4.80
N GLY A 35 -9.20 -20.16 4.60
CA GLY A 35 -9.78 -20.42 3.28
C GLY A 35 -9.54 -19.29 2.30
N LEU A 36 -9.80 -18.04 2.71
CA LEU A 36 -9.54 -16.86 1.90
C LEU A 36 -8.02 -16.65 1.67
N SER A 37 -7.19 -16.80 2.70
CA SER A 37 -5.73 -16.71 2.54
C SER A 37 -5.21 -17.69 1.50
N THR A 38 -5.67 -18.95 1.59
CA THR A 38 -5.30 -20.01 0.63
C THR A 38 -5.79 -19.69 -0.77
N TYR A 39 -7.03 -19.25 -0.91
CA TYR A 39 -7.61 -18.86 -2.20
C TYR A 39 -6.81 -17.73 -2.86
N TYR A 40 -6.49 -16.66 -2.11
CA TYR A 40 -5.80 -15.52 -2.66
C TYR A 40 -4.33 -15.83 -2.98
N ILE A 41 -3.59 -16.52 -2.10
CA ILE A 41 -2.16 -16.81 -2.32
C ILE A 41 -1.92 -17.88 -3.39
N ILE A 42 -2.75 -18.91 -3.46
CA ILE A 42 -2.58 -20.00 -4.42
C ILE A 42 -3.32 -19.71 -5.73
N GLY A 43 -4.56 -19.24 -5.63
CA GLY A 43 -5.44 -19.03 -6.79
C GLY A 43 -5.18 -17.74 -7.53
N GLN A 44 -4.95 -16.64 -6.83
CA GLN A 44 -4.92 -15.30 -7.41
C GLN A 44 -3.50 -14.71 -7.57
N PHE A 45 -2.59 -15.03 -6.63
CA PHE A 45 -1.27 -14.41 -6.63
C PHE A 45 -0.37 -14.94 -7.76
N ARG A 46 0.29 -14.02 -8.49
CA ARG A 46 1.23 -14.34 -9.58
C ARG A 46 2.59 -13.62 -9.42
N GLY A 47 2.80 -12.87 -8.33
CA GLY A 47 3.98 -12.08 -7.96
C GLY A 47 3.63 -10.64 -7.64
N LEU A 48 4.61 -9.79 -7.42
CA LEU A 48 4.40 -8.38 -7.08
C LEU A 48 3.95 -7.58 -8.32
N PRO A 49 2.73 -7.02 -8.33
CA PRO A 49 2.22 -6.34 -9.52
C PRO A 49 2.57 -4.85 -9.58
N ILE A 50 3.11 -4.27 -8.49
CA ILE A 50 3.27 -2.83 -8.32
C ILE A 50 4.74 -2.42 -8.32
N SER A 51 5.05 -1.34 -9.02
CA SER A 51 6.40 -0.80 -9.17
C SER A 51 7.06 -0.45 -7.84
N GLU A 52 6.35 0.25 -6.95
CA GLU A 52 6.86 0.63 -5.64
C GLU A 52 7.13 -0.59 -4.74
N ALA A 53 6.34 -1.65 -4.86
CA ALA A 53 6.56 -2.88 -4.10
C ALA A 53 7.87 -3.56 -4.50
N MET A 54 8.14 -3.69 -5.81
CA MET A 54 9.40 -4.25 -6.31
C MET A 54 10.59 -3.37 -5.96
N ASP A 55 10.42 -2.04 -6.02
CA ASP A 55 11.47 -1.09 -5.65
C ASP A 55 11.87 -1.21 -4.17
N GLN A 56 10.91 -1.40 -3.28
CA GLN A 56 11.18 -1.59 -1.85
C GLN A 56 11.71 -2.99 -1.55
N ALA A 57 11.18 -4.02 -2.20
CA ALA A 57 11.62 -5.40 -2.03
C ALA A 57 13.10 -5.59 -2.42
N GLN A 58 13.58 -4.95 -3.50
CA GLN A 58 14.98 -5.06 -3.90
C GLN A 58 15.92 -4.38 -2.89
N ILE A 59 15.49 -3.29 -2.22
CA ILE A 59 16.25 -2.69 -1.12
C ILE A 59 16.28 -3.64 0.07
N GLY A 60 15.15 -4.29 0.39
CA GLY A 60 15.10 -5.33 1.42
C GLY A 60 16.11 -6.45 1.18
N ARG A 61 16.29 -6.87 -0.08
CA ARG A 61 17.31 -7.86 -0.46
C ARG A 61 18.73 -7.34 -0.25
N GLU A 62 19.02 -6.08 -0.55
CA GLU A 62 20.34 -5.49 -0.28
C GLU A 62 20.62 -5.38 1.23
N ILE A 63 19.61 -5.12 2.06
CA ILE A 63 19.70 -5.16 3.52
C ILE A 63 20.09 -6.57 4.01
N VAL A 64 19.43 -7.62 3.50
CA VAL A 64 19.75 -9.03 3.85
C VAL A 64 21.20 -9.38 3.49
N ARG A 65 21.72 -8.81 2.39
CA ARG A 65 23.11 -9.01 1.96
C ARG A 65 24.13 -8.20 2.76
N GLY A 66 23.68 -7.37 3.69
CA GLY A 66 24.56 -6.51 4.51
C GLY A 66 24.98 -5.19 3.85
N HIS A 67 24.39 -4.83 2.71
CA HIS A 67 24.71 -3.58 2.01
C HIS A 67 23.91 -2.37 2.55
N GLY A 68 23.00 -2.57 3.49
CA GLY A 68 22.16 -1.51 4.05
C GLY A 68 21.09 -1.01 3.06
N TRP A 69 20.70 0.27 3.17
CA TRP A 69 19.66 0.88 2.32
C TRP A 69 20.21 1.28 0.94
N GLN A 70 20.84 0.35 0.25
CA GLN A 70 21.25 0.53 -1.15
C GLN A 70 20.13 0.10 -2.08
N THR A 71 20.05 0.77 -3.24
CA THR A 71 19.11 0.44 -4.31
C THR A 71 19.85 0.18 -5.61
N LYS A 72 19.30 -0.69 -6.44
CA LYS A 72 19.74 -0.93 -7.82
C LYS A 72 18.95 -0.10 -8.83
N VAL A 73 17.94 0.64 -8.38
CA VAL A 73 17.15 1.54 -9.22
C VAL A 73 17.80 2.92 -9.24
N ILE A 74 18.24 3.36 -10.42
CA ILE A 74 18.87 4.65 -10.63
C ILE A 74 17.85 5.56 -11.31
N ARG A 75 17.46 6.64 -10.63
CA ARG A 75 16.55 7.65 -11.17
C ARG A 75 17.37 8.81 -11.75
N PRO A 76 17.09 9.29 -12.99
CA PRO A 76 17.78 10.44 -13.58
C PRO A 76 17.78 11.67 -12.68
N LEU A 77 16.65 11.99 -12.06
CA LEU A 77 16.56 13.12 -11.13
C LEU A 77 17.56 13.01 -9.97
N ALA A 78 17.76 11.80 -9.45
CA ALA A 78 18.71 11.59 -8.36
C ALA A 78 20.15 11.87 -8.80
N ILE A 79 20.52 11.56 -10.04
CA ILE A 79 21.83 11.89 -10.60
C ILE A 79 22.00 13.42 -10.66
N GLY A 80 20.99 14.12 -11.24
CA GLY A 80 21.01 15.57 -11.37
C GLY A 80 21.10 16.28 -10.02
N GLU A 81 20.34 15.84 -9.02
CA GLU A 81 20.37 16.42 -7.68
C GLU A 81 21.72 16.17 -6.95
N LEU A 82 22.31 14.98 -7.09
CA LEU A 82 23.66 14.73 -6.55
C LEU A 82 24.70 15.67 -7.19
N GLN A 83 24.67 15.83 -8.53
CA GLN A 83 25.55 16.74 -9.24
C GLN A 83 25.35 18.19 -8.79
N ARG A 84 24.08 18.62 -8.65
CA ARG A 84 23.73 19.96 -8.18
C ARG A 84 24.29 20.27 -6.78
N HIS A 85 24.33 19.27 -5.91
CA HIS A 85 24.89 19.40 -4.56
C HIS A 85 26.39 19.08 -4.47
N GLY A 86 27.08 18.91 -5.61
CA GLY A 86 28.52 18.62 -5.66
C GLY A 86 28.88 17.24 -5.08
N LYS A 87 27.94 16.30 -5.06
CA LYS A 87 28.14 14.93 -4.59
C LYS A 87 28.61 14.04 -5.76
N ASN A 88 29.46 13.09 -5.46
CA ASN A 88 29.92 12.12 -6.46
C ASN A 88 28.80 11.12 -6.82
N VAL A 89 28.65 10.87 -8.11
CA VAL A 89 27.77 9.82 -8.62
C VAL A 89 28.52 8.49 -8.60
N GLN A 90 28.16 7.61 -7.68
CA GLN A 90 28.77 6.27 -7.54
C GLN A 90 27.68 5.20 -7.56
N THR A 91 27.39 4.65 -8.73
CA THR A 91 26.32 3.65 -8.87
C THR A 91 26.67 2.28 -8.27
N ALA A 92 27.95 2.04 -7.95
CA ALA A 92 28.39 0.83 -7.25
C ALA A 92 27.81 0.75 -5.82
N ILE A 93 27.67 1.90 -5.15
CA ILE A 93 27.11 2.03 -3.80
C ILE A 93 25.99 3.09 -3.86
N TRP A 94 24.88 2.75 -4.52
CA TRP A 94 23.80 3.69 -4.75
C TRP A 94 22.81 3.67 -3.57
N GLN A 95 22.88 4.71 -2.73
CA GLN A 95 22.02 4.82 -1.55
C GLN A 95 20.61 5.25 -1.95
N ASP A 96 19.60 4.55 -1.44
CA ASP A 96 18.22 4.97 -1.64
C ASP A 96 17.88 6.21 -0.80
N THR A 97 17.23 7.19 -1.43
CA THR A 97 16.71 8.41 -0.81
C THR A 97 15.26 8.70 -1.23
N TYR A 98 14.63 7.72 -1.87
CA TYR A 98 13.25 7.81 -2.33
C TYR A 98 12.29 7.09 -1.38
N ASN A 99 12.61 5.89 -0.95
CA ASN A 99 11.73 5.07 -0.13
C ASN A 99 11.95 5.34 1.37
N GLY A 100 10.89 5.14 2.17
CA GLY A 100 11.01 5.10 3.63
C GLY A 100 11.73 3.81 4.09
N PRO A 101 12.36 3.81 5.30
CA PRO A 101 13.22 2.69 5.73
C PRO A 101 12.45 1.47 6.23
N VAL A 102 11.19 1.63 6.67
CA VAL A 102 10.50 0.59 7.44
C VAL A 102 10.05 -0.57 6.55
N LEU A 103 9.43 -0.30 5.39
CA LEU A 103 8.98 -1.39 4.53
C LEU A 103 10.14 -2.22 3.97
N PRO A 104 11.26 -1.65 3.48
CA PRO A 104 12.41 -2.46 3.11
C PRO A 104 12.97 -3.33 4.25
N LEU A 105 12.90 -2.89 5.51
CA LEU A 105 13.27 -3.72 6.67
C LEU A 105 12.32 -4.90 6.87
N LEU A 106 11.02 -4.68 6.68
CA LEU A 106 10.03 -5.74 6.76
C LEU A 106 10.19 -6.74 5.62
N ASP A 107 10.41 -6.24 4.40
CA ASP A 107 10.70 -7.08 3.25
C ASP A 107 11.99 -7.89 3.48
N ALA A 108 13.03 -7.28 4.03
CA ALA A 108 14.24 -7.98 4.44
C ALA A 108 13.95 -9.11 5.43
N ALA A 109 13.09 -8.87 6.42
CA ALA A 109 12.67 -9.92 7.37
C ALA A 109 11.89 -11.04 6.67
N ALA A 110 11.00 -10.71 5.72
CA ALA A 110 10.23 -11.70 4.97
C ALA A 110 11.12 -12.61 4.11
N ILE A 111 12.16 -12.02 3.45
CA ILE A 111 13.04 -12.75 2.54
C ILE A 111 14.36 -13.21 3.19
N TYR A 112 14.48 -13.08 4.52
CA TYR A 112 15.70 -13.48 5.23
C TYR A 112 16.01 -14.99 5.09
N ILE A 113 14.97 -15.81 4.96
CA ILE A 113 15.12 -17.26 4.80
C ILE A 113 15.74 -17.58 3.42
N PRO A 114 16.86 -18.33 3.32
CA PRO A 114 17.58 -18.53 2.05
C PRO A 114 16.70 -19.09 0.91
N VAL A 115 15.73 -19.95 1.21
CA VAL A 115 14.82 -20.50 0.19
C VAL A 115 13.99 -19.43 -0.52
N THR A 116 13.70 -18.31 0.12
CA THR A 116 12.94 -17.21 -0.47
C THR A 116 13.77 -16.33 -1.39
N GLN A 117 15.10 -16.44 -1.34
CA GLN A 117 16.03 -15.70 -2.19
C GLN A 117 16.43 -16.48 -3.45
N HIS A 118 16.09 -17.77 -3.50
CA HIS A 118 16.40 -18.64 -4.62
C HIS A 118 15.27 -18.62 -5.64
N TRP A 119 15.64 -18.51 -6.92
CA TRP A 119 14.71 -18.58 -8.03
C TRP A 119 15.30 -19.39 -9.17
N ASP A 120 14.72 -20.55 -9.43
CA ASP A 120 15.15 -21.46 -10.49
C ASP A 120 14.23 -21.36 -11.71
N ILE A 121 14.50 -20.39 -12.55
CA ILE A 121 13.74 -20.16 -13.79
C ILE A 121 13.88 -21.35 -14.74
N ALA A 122 15.03 -22.02 -14.75
CA ALA A 122 15.29 -23.16 -15.63
C ALA A 122 14.40 -24.37 -15.30
N ARG A 123 13.92 -24.49 -14.05
CA ARG A 123 12.94 -25.50 -13.63
C ARG A 123 11.49 -25.11 -13.88
N GLY A 124 11.23 -23.97 -14.51
CA GLY A 124 9.87 -23.51 -14.81
C GLY A 124 9.15 -22.84 -13.62
N GLU A 125 9.89 -22.31 -12.67
CA GLU A 125 9.30 -21.51 -11.59
C GLU A 125 8.86 -20.15 -12.12
N TYR A 126 7.55 -19.96 -12.34
CA TYR A 126 6.99 -18.72 -12.85
C TYR A 126 6.85 -17.63 -11.78
N VAL A 127 6.71 -18.00 -10.51
CA VAL A 127 6.52 -17.08 -9.39
C VAL A 127 7.73 -17.15 -8.47
N TYR A 128 8.38 -16.02 -8.28
CA TYR A 128 9.53 -15.92 -7.39
C TYR A 128 9.13 -16.17 -5.94
N ALA A 129 9.90 -16.97 -5.22
CA ALA A 129 9.61 -17.32 -3.82
C ALA A 129 9.65 -16.10 -2.90
N GLY A 130 10.50 -15.10 -3.20
CA GLY A 130 10.54 -13.82 -2.50
C GLY A 130 9.23 -13.04 -2.58
N ASP A 131 8.59 -13.03 -3.77
CA ASP A 131 7.28 -12.39 -3.95
C ASP A 131 6.22 -13.03 -3.04
N LYS A 132 6.20 -14.37 -2.95
CA LYS A 132 5.28 -15.11 -2.07
C LYS A 132 5.51 -14.78 -0.60
N ALA A 133 6.77 -14.67 -0.18
CA ALA A 133 7.12 -14.34 1.20
C ALA A 133 6.60 -12.94 1.60
N ILE A 134 6.78 -11.95 0.73
CA ILE A 134 6.27 -10.58 0.94
C ILE A 134 4.74 -10.57 0.97
N ALA A 135 4.07 -11.28 0.05
CA ALA A 135 2.62 -11.38 0.05
C ALA A 135 2.07 -12.06 1.31
N ILE A 136 2.70 -13.14 1.78
CA ILE A 136 2.32 -13.80 3.04
C ILE A 136 2.47 -12.83 4.22
N MET A 137 3.54 -12.06 4.27
CA MET A 137 3.73 -11.03 5.30
C MET A 137 2.60 -9.99 5.26
N GLY A 138 2.20 -9.51 4.07
CA GLY A 138 1.05 -8.61 3.89
C GLY A 138 -0.26 -9.21 4.42
N ILE A 139 -0.52 -10.50 4.14
CA ILE A 139 -1.68 -11.23 4.69
C ILE A 139 -1.63 -11.28 6.22
N LEU A 140 -0.46 -11.56 6.81
CA LEU A 140 -0.32 -11.60 8.27
C LEU A 140 -0.61 -10.24 8.91
N PHE A 141 -0.13 -9.14 8.33
CA PHE A 141 -0.46 -7.78 8.80
C PHE A 141 -1.96 -7.48 8.67
N PHE A 142 -2.58 -7.89 7.58
CA PHE A 142 -4.02 -7.73 7.39
C PHE A 142 -4.81 -8.49 8.48
N LEU A 143 -4.53 -9.78 8.68
CA LEU A 143 -5.22 -10.59 9.69
C LEU A 143 -4.98 -10.06 11.11
N ALA A 144 -3.75 -9.63 11.43
CA ALA A 144 -3.46 -8.97 12.71
C ALA A 144 -4.27 -7.68 12.87
N SER A 145 -4.43 -6.88 11.79
CA SER A 145 -5.24 -5.66 11.84
C SER A 145 -6.72 -5.95 12.10
N VAL A 146 -7.26 -7.03 11.55
CA VAL A 146 -8.65 -7.49 11.81
C VAL A 146 -8.83 -7.86 13.29
N VAL A 147 -7.83 -8.51 13.91
CA VAL A 147 -7.85 -8.81 15.35
C VAL A 147 -7.85 -7.53 16.18
N VAL A 148 -6.98 -6.56 15.88
CA VAL A 148 -6.94 -5.28 16.60
C VAL A 148 -8.26 -4.51 16.40
N LEU A 149 -8.83 -4.53 15.19
CA LEU A 149 -10.13 -3.93 14.91
C LEU A 149 -11.25 -4.51 15.78
N TYR A 150 -11.25 -5.84 15.99
CA TYR A 150 -12.21 -6.46 16.90
C TYR A 150 -12.16 -5.83 18.30
N PHE A 151 -10.97 -5.60 18.85
CA PHE A 151 -10.83 -4.95 20.15
C PHE A 151 -11.25 -3.48 20.13
N ILE A 152 -10.95 -2.74 19.06
CA ILE A 152 -11.41 -1.36 18.87
C ILE A 152 -12.94 -1.30 18.86
N ALA A 153 -13.58 -2.17 18.05
CA ALA A 153 -15.02 -2.21 17.94
C ALA A 153 -15.71 -2.65 19.25
N LEU A 154 -15.09 -3.57 20.01
CA LEU A 154 -15.54 -3.96 21.34
C LEU A 154 -15.48 -2.78 22.32
N ASP A 155 -14.43 -1.97 22.24
CA ASP A 155 -14.24 -0.80 23.07
C ASP A 155 -15.23 0.32 22.72
N LEU A 156 -15.48 0.57 21.47
CA LEU A 156 -16.39 1.63 21.01
C LEU A 156 -17.87 1.25 21.17
N PHE A 157 -18.21 -0.01 20.97
CA PHE A 157 -19.60 -0.47 20.88
C PHE A 157 -19.82 -1.72 21.77
N ASP A 158 -20.00 -2.87 21.16
CA ASP A 158 -20.25 -4.14 21.83
C ASP A 158 -19.68 -5.34 21.05
N GLN A 159 -19.74 -6.52 21.68
CA GLN A 159 -19.18 -7.74 21.11
C GLN A 159 -19.86 -8.15 19.80
N ARG A 160 -21.17 -7.91 19.65
CA ARG A 160 -21.91 -8.30 18.44
C ARG A 160 -21.46 -7.49 17.24
N LEU A 161 -21.33 -6.17 17.44
CA LEU A 161 -20.83 -5.27 16.42
C LEU A 161 -19.36 -5.57 16.08
N ALA A 162 -18.54 -5.88 17.09
CA ALA A 162 -17.14 -6.22 16.89
C ALA A 162 -16.96 -7.44 15.98
N ILE A 163 -17.75 -8.51 16.18
CA ILE A 163 -17.76 -9.71 15.33
C ILE A 163 -18.21 -9.35 13.89
N MET A 164 -19.28 -8.57 13.77
CA MET A 164 -19.81 -8.19 12.44
C MET A 164 -18.82 -7.31 11.67
N ALA A 165 -18.23 -6.30 12.33
CA ALA A 165 -17.26 -5.42 11.69
C ALA A 165 -15.99 -6.17 11.25
N ALA A 166 -15.44 -7.02 12.11
CA ALA A 166 -14.30 -7.86 11.77
C ALA A 166 -14.62 -8.81 10.58
N GLY A 167 -15.82 -9.41 10.57
CA GLY A 167 -16.27 -10.26 9.46
C GLY A 167 -16.43 -9.50 8.14
N LEU A 168 -17.00 -8.30 8.16
CA LEU A 168 -17.16 -7.47 6.96
C LEU A 168 -15.80 -7.03 6.40
N VAL A 169 -14.83 -6.71 7.26
CA VAL A 169 -13.46 -6.39 6.81
C VAL A 169 -12.77 -7.61 6.23
N LEU A 170 -12.95 -8.78 6.83
CA LEU A 170 -12.34 -10.04 6.36
C LEU A 170 -12.82 -10.44 4.96
N ILE A 171 -14.08 -10.16 4.61
CA ILE A 171 -14.64 -10.45 3.27
C ILE A 171 -14.48 -9.29 2.27
N CYS A 172 -13.74 -8.24 2.61
CA CYS A 172 -13.51 -7.11 1.72
C CYS A 172 -12.41 -7.46 0.70
N ASP A 173 -12.76 -7.63 -0.59
CA ASP A 173 -11.85 -7.99 -1.68
C ASP A 173 -10.65 -7.04 -1.80
N MET A 174 -10.87 -5.74 -1.66
CA MET A 174 -9.80 -4.74 -1.77
C MET A 174 -8.71 -4.94 -0.71
N MET A 175 -9.07 -5.33 0.52
CA MET A 175 -8.09 -5.64 1.58
C MET A 175 -7.18 -6.80 1.17
N TRP A 176 -7.73 -7.85 0.57
CA TRP A 176 -6.96 -8.97 0.07
C TRP A 176 -6.04 -8.59 -1.10
N ARG A 177 -6.52 -7.77 -2.04
CA ARG A 177 -5.70 -7.28 -3.15
C ARG A 177 -4.49 -6.49 -2.64
N TYR A 178 -4.68 -5.59 -1.68
CA TYR A 178 -3.59 -4.87 -1.05
C TYR A 178 -2.68 -5.78 -0.21
N SER A 179 -3.19 -6.83 0.42
CA SER A 179 -2.35 -7.76 1.17
C SER A 179 -1.38 -8.56 0.29
N LEU A 180 -1.74 -8.77 -0.99
CA LEU A 180 -0.89 -9.46 -1.97
C LEU A 180 0.04 -8.52 -2.75
N SER A 181 -0.18 -7.21 -2.69
CA SER A 181 0.50 -6.25 -3.56
C SER A 181 1.97 -5.99 -3.22
N GLY A 182 2.41 -6.30 -2.00
CA GLY A 182 3.70 -5.88 -1.46
C GLY A 182 3.77 -4.41 -1.05
N LEU A 183 2.66 -3.66 -1.16
CA LEU A 183 2.57 -2.27 -0.73
C LEU A 183 2.46 -2.13 0.79
N PRO A 184 2.80 -0.98 1.39
CA PRO A 184 2.82 -0.78 2.83
C PRO A 184 1.45 -0.73 3.51
N GLN A 185 0.34 -0.69 2.74
CA GLN A 185 -1.00 -0.41 3.26
C GLN A 185 -1.45 -1.37 4.37
N MET A 186 -1.13 -2.65 4.29
CA MET A 186 -1.55 -3.59 5.33
C MET A 186 -0.77 -3.41 6.64
N PHE A 187 0.49 -3.08 6.56
CA PHE A 187 1.27 -2.71 7.73
C PHE A 187 0.82 -1.36 8.32
N LEU A 188 0.58 -0.37 7.46
CA LEU A 188 0.01 0.91 7.87
C LEU A 188 -1.37 0.75 8.50
N LEU A 189 -2.21 -0.15 8.00
CA LEU A 189 -3.52 -0.47 8.56
C LEU A 189 -3.38 -1.06 9.98
N LEU A 190 -2.43 -1.98 10.16
CA LEU A 190 -2.14 -2.53 11.49
C LEU A 190 -1.67 -1.43 12.45
N LEU A 191 -0.70 -0.60 12.04
CA LEU A 191 -0.21 0.51 12.85
C LEU A 191 -1.31 1.54 13.15
N MET A 192 -2.16 1.87 12.16
CA MET A 192 -3.29 2.76 12.35
C MET A 192 -4.27 2.22 13.40
N ASN A 193 -4.62 0.94 13.31
CA ASN A 193 -5.50 0.28 14.28
C ASN A 193 -4.86 0.26 15.69
N LEU A 194 -3.55 -0.01 15.81
CA LEU A 194 -2.83 0.05 17.08
C LEU A 194 -2.82 1.46 17.68
N ASN A 195 -2.56 2.48 16.85
CA ASN A 195 -2.61 3.89 17.27
C ASN A 195 -4.02 4.30 17.69
N VAL A 196 -5.05 3.88 16.95
CA VAL A 196 -6.46 4.12 17.33
C VAL A 196 -6.79 3.43 18.64
N TYR A 197 -6.36 2.19 18.84
CA TYR A 197 -6.55 1.48 20.11
C TYR A 197 -5.89 2.21 21.27
N ALA A 198 -4.64 2.66 21.11
CA ALA A 198 -3.92 3.44 22.12
C ALA A 198 -4.62 4.77 22.41
N LEU A 199 -5.11 5.48 21.39
CA LEU A 199 -5.90 6.72 21.54
C LEU A 199 -7.19 6.47 22.33
N LEU A 200 -7.92 5.41 22.04
CA LEU A 200 -9.15 5.06 22.76
C LEU A 200 -8.85 4.75 24.25
N ARG A 201 -7.74 4.06 24.50
CA ARG A 201 -7.27 3.82 25.88
C ARG A 201 -6.89 5.11 26.60
N ALA A 202 -6.17 6.03 25.92
CA ALA A 202 -5.87 7.36 26.45
C ALA A 202 -7.16 8.18 26.73
N MET A 203 -8.14 8.13 25.82
CA MET A 203 -9.42 8.82 25.99
C MET A 203 -10.20 8.26 27.17
N ARG A 204 -10.24 6.94 27.36
CA ARG A 204 -10.86 6.33 28.55
C ARG A 204 -10.16 6.73 29.83
N ALA A 205 -8.82 6.61 29.87
CA ALA A 205 -8.03 7.04 31.03
C ALA A 205 -8.32 8.50 31.39
N ARG A 206 -8.51 9.37 30.34
CA ARG A 206 -8.92 10.77 30.57
C ARG A 206 -10.29 10.93 31.23
N TYR A 207 -11.27 10.10 30.86
CA TYR A 207 -12.60 10.13 31.45
C TYR A 207 -12.63 9.52 32.88
N LEU A 208 -11.69 8.64 33.19
CA LEU A 208 -11.55 7.98 34.49
C LEU A 208 -10.54 8.69 35.43
N ASP A 209 -9.95 9.82 34.97
CA ASP A 209 -8.86 10.54 35.63
C ASP A 209 -7.62 9.65 35.91
N GLU A 210 -7.39 8.64 35.07
CA GLU A 210 -6.22 7.75 35.14
C GLU A 210 -5.03 8.32 34.33
N PRO A 211 -3.80 7.82 34.54
CA PRO A 211 -2.62 8.21 33.78
C PRO A 211 -2.76 7.90 32.27
N GLN A 212 -2.60 8.91 31.41
CA GLN A 212 -2.79 8.81 29.97
C GLN A 212 -1.48 8.95 29.17
N LEU A 213 -0.42 9.48 29.81
CA LEU A 213 0.82 9.83 29.10
C LEU A 213 1.50 8.63 28.43
N GLY A 214 1.44 7.43 29.02
CA GLY A 214 2.00 6.21 28.41
C GLY A 214 1.32 5.84 27.09
N TRP A 215 0.01 5.98 27.02
CA TRP A 215 -0.74 5.75 25.77
C TRP A 215 -0.45 6.82 24.73
N LEU A 216 -0.32 8.10 25.12
CA LEU A 216 0.06 9.19 24.23
C LEU A 216 1.48 9.01 23.71
N ALA A 217 2.41 8.53 24.54
CA ALA A 217 3.76 8.18 24.11
C ALA A 217 3.74 7.08 23.02
N ALA A 218 2.95 6.03 23.24
CA ALA A 218 2.78 4.96 22.23
C ALA A 218 2.23 5.50 20.91
N VAL A 219 1.27 6.42 20.94
CA VAL A 219 0.72 7.09 19.76
C VAL A 219 1.80 7.90 19.03
N GLY A 220 2.62 8.69 19.75
CA GLY A 220 3.71 9.48 19.15
C GLY A 220 4.73 8.60 18.42
N ILE A 221 5.17 7.51 19.06
CA ILE A 221 6.08 6.52 18.45
C ILE A 221 5.42 5.84 17.25
N GLY A 222 4.17 5.38 17.40
CA GLY A 222 3.44 4.68 16.35
C GLY A 222 3.26 5.53 15.08
N PHE A 223 2.90 6.82 15.22
CA PHE A 223 2.85 7.73 14.07
C PHE A 223 4.24 8.06 13.50
N GLY A 224 5.29 8.09 14.32
CA GLY A 224 6.66 8.18 13.85
C GLY A 224 7.04 7.01 12.95
N VAL A 225 6.72 5.79 13.34
CA VAL A 225 6.93 4.58 12.52
C VAL A 225 6.05 4.61 11.26
N MET A 226 4.80 5.06 11.35
CA MET A 226 3.95 5.25 10.17
C MET A 226 4.57 6.25 9.18
N ALA A 227 5.11 7.37 9.65
CA ALA A 227 5.77 8.37 8.80
C ALA A 227 7.05 7.83 8.15
N LEU A 228 7.83 7.00 8.85
CA LEU A 228 8.97 6.27 8.29
C LEU A 228 8.57 5.19 7.28
N THR A 229 7.34 4.66 7.37
CA THR A 229 6.79 3.73 6.40
C THR A 229 6.30 4.47 5.16
N HIS A 230 5.55 5.56 5.36
CA HIS A 230 5.02 6.40 4.28
C HIS A 230 4.78 7.84 4.78
N ALA A 231 5.51 8.81 4.24
CA ALA A 231 5.54 10.19 4.73
C ALA A 231 4.16 10.88 4.76
N LEU A 232 3.24 10.53 3.85
CA LEU A 232 1.89 11.12 3.81
C LEU A 232 1.06 10.82 5.07
N THR A 233 1.45 9.85 5.90
CA THR A 233 0.77 9.57 7.17
C THR A 233 0.91 10.71 8.19
N ILE A 234 1.83 11.66 7.96
CA ILE A 234 1.95 12.89 8.74
C ILE A 234 0.63 13.67 8.71
N PHE A 235 -0.08 13.67 7.57
CA PHE A 235 -1.39 14.31 7.47
C PHE A 235 -2.42 13.69 8.40
N ILE A 236 -2.33 12.38 8.71
CA ILE A 236 -3.20 11.71 9.68
C ILE A 236 -2.83 12.10 11.10
N PHE A 237 -1.55 12.34 11.37
CA PHE A 237 -1.06 12.70 12.71
C PHE A 237 -1.43 14.12 13.13
N VAL A 238 -1.48 15.08 12.19
CA VAL A 238 -1.78 16.50 12.49
C VAL A 238 -3.10 16.67 13.25
N PRO A 239 -4.25 16.12 12.82
CA PRO A 239 -5.50 16.22 13.59
C PRO A 239 -5.43 15.58 14.97
N VAL A 240 -4.64 14.52 15.14
CA VAL A 240 -4.43 13.87 16.44
C VAL A 240 -3.69 14.81 17.40
N LEU A 241 -2.65 15.51 16.92
CA LEU A 241 -1.94 16.53 17.70
C LEU A 241 -2.86 17.68 18.11
N VAL A 242 -3.61 18.22 17.13
CA VAL A 242 -4.57 19.31 17.39
C VAL A 242 -5.62 18.87 18.42
N PHE A 243 -6.20 17.70 18.23
CA PHE A 243 -7.17 17.13 19.16
C PHE A 243 -6.58 16.97 20.56
N SER A 244 -5.33 16.53 20.67
CA SER A 244 -4.69 16.26 21.96
C SER A 244 -4.51 17.51 22.80
N VAL A 245 -4.22 18.67 22.19
CA VAL A 245 -4.10 19.95 22.89
C VAL A 245 -5.42 20.35 23.56
N PHE A 246 -6.56 20.03 22.95
CA PHE A 246 -7.87 20.40 23.50
C PHE A 246 -8.45 19.36 24.46
N PHE A 247 -8.15 18.08 24.23
CA PHE A 247 -8.84 16.99 24.92
C PHE A 247 -8.06 16.42 26.12
N PHE A 248 -6.74 16.20 26.00
CA PHE A 248 -5.94 15.53 27.07
C PHE A 248 -5.41 16.52 28.12
N ARG A 249 -4.93 15.97 29.25
CA ARG A 249 -4.27 16.73 30.32
C ARG A 249 -2.93 16.07 30.69
N PRO A 250 -1.85 16.84 30.86
CA PRO A 250 -1.75 18.28 30.62
C PRO A 250 -1.85 18.58 29.11
N ARG A 251 -2.60 19.62 28.73
CA ARG A 251 -2.95 19.93 27.32
C ARG A 251 -1.74 19.99 26.41
N VAL A 252 -0.85 20.93 26.64
CA VAL A 252 0.35 21.13 25.84
C VAL A 252 1.38 20.01 26.08
N GLY A 253 1.51 19.53 27.33
CA GLY A 253 2.48 18.49 27.69
C GLY A 253 2.22 17.16 26.99
N GLY A 254 0.96 16.73 26.86
CA GLY A 254 0.61 15.50 26.14
C GLY A 254 0.90 15.62 24.63
N ALA A 255 0.55 16.75 24.00
CA ALA A 255 0.85 17.00 22.60
C ALA A 255 2.36 17.13 22.36
N ALA A 256 3.08 17.82 23.23
CA ALA A 256 4.54 17.97 23.15
C ALA A 256 5.25 16.61 23.30
N LEU A 257 4.78 15.73 24.21
CA LEU A 257 5.30 14.38 24.35
C LEU A 257 5.12 13.57 23.06
N MET A 258 3.90 13.58 22.48
CA MET A 258 3.63 12.86 21.23
C MET A 258 4.49 13.40 20.08
N LEU A 259 4.57 14.73 19.92
CA LEU A 259 5.38 15.36 18.88
C LEU A 259 6.87 15.09 19.11
N GLY A 260 7.37 15.19 20.33
CA GLY A 260 8.78 14.93 20.67
C GLY A 260 9.18 13.49 20.33
N LEU A 261 8.34 12.49 20.68
CA LEU A 261 8.60 11.09 20.37
C LEU A 261 8.44 10.79 18.87
N PHE A 262 7.48 11.43 18.21
CA PHE A 262 7.36 11.38 16.75
C PHE A 262 8.65 11.87 16.07
N LEU A 263 9.14 13.04 16.46
CA LEU A 263 10.36 13.63 15.91
C LEU A 263 11.60 12.78 16.23
N LEU A 264 11.69 12.23 17.43
CA LEU A 264 12.78 11.33 17.83
C LEU A 264 12.90 10.12 16.89
N VAL A 265 11.77 9.59 16.43
CA VAL A 265 11.71 8.46 15.50
C VAL A 265 11.96 8.90 14.06
N TYR A 266 11.39 10.03 13.62
CA TYR A 266 11.37 10.43 12.21
C TYR A 266 12.62 11.21 11.77
N VAL A 267 13.13 12.13 12.61
CA VAL A 267 14.23 13.05 12.26
C VAL A 267 15.54 12.34 11.88
N PRO A 268 15.97 11.23 12.52
CA PRO A 268 17.20 10.54 12.12
C PRO A 268 17.24 10.16 10.65
N TRP A 269 16.09 9.76 10.07
CA TRP A 269 16.00 9.45 8.64
C TRP A 269 16.14 10.69 7.75
N LEU A 270 15.58 11.83 8.16
CA LEU A 270 15.74 13.10 7.45
C LEU A 270 17.20 13.57 7.46
N VAL A 271 17.87 13.44 8.59
CA VAL A 271 19.30 13.76 8.71
C VAL A 271 20.15 12.86 7.81
N ARG A 272 19.85 11.55 7.77
CA ARG A 272 20.51 10.62 6.85
C ARG A 272 20.33 11.05 5.40
N ASN A 273 19.12 11.41 4.97
CA ASN A 273 18.87 11.85 3.60
C ASN A 273 19.66 13.14 3.27
N ALA A 274 19.67 14.12 4.17
CA ALA A 274 20.47 15.34 4.00
C ALA A 274 21.97 15.05 3.83
N THR A 275 22.52 14.06 4.54
CA THR A 275 23.92 13.69 4.39
C THR A 275 24.20 12.98 3.07
N VAL A 276 23.28 12.15 2.58
CA VAL A 276 23.44 11.36 1.36
C VAL A 276 23.24 12.20 0.10
N CYS A 277 22.12 12.90 -0.03
CA CYS A 277 21.79 13.61 -1.28
C CYS A 277 21.76 15.15 -1.16
N GLY A 278 21.94 15.71 0.05
CA GLY A 278 21.91 17.16 0.26
C GLY A 278 20.53 17.75 0.57
N ASP A 279 19.44 17.00 0.39
CA ASP A 279 18.07 17.41 0.76
C ASP A 279 17.53 16.48 1.87
N PHE A 280 17.02 17.07 2.96
CA PHE A 280 16.48 16.30 4.09
C PHE A 280 15.23 15.48 3.71
N ARG A 281 14.49 15.89 2.68
CA ARG A 281 13.32 15.13 2.16
C ARG A 281 13.74 13.97 1.25
N GLY A 282 15.02 13.95 0.81
CA GLY A 282 15.48 13.03 -0.22
C GLY A 282 14.82 13.31 -1.58
N ILE A 283 15.02 12.41 -2.51
CA ILE A 283 14.38 12.47 -3.84
C ILE A 283 12.85 12.34 -3.74
N ALA A 284 12.35 11.68 -2.70
CA ALA A 284 10.90 11.61 -2.42
C ALA A 284 10.24 12.99 -2.26
N GLY A 285 10.98 14.01 -1.83
CA GLY A 285 10.47 15.38 -1.70
C GLY A 285 9.93 15.96 -3.00
N PHE A 286 10.45 15.52 -4.13
CA PHE A 286 9.99 15.95 -5.47
C PHE A 286 8.68 15.30 -5.91
N SER A 287 8.17 14.27 -5.20
CA SER A 287 6.88 13.65 -5.52
C SER A 287 5.70 14.63 -5.44
N SER A 288 5.82 15.74 -4.69
CA SER A 288 4.81 16.80 -4.66
C SER A 288 4.69 17.57 -5.99
N LEU A 289 5.65 17.43 -6.88
CA LEU A 289 5.67 18.04 -8.21
C LEU A 289 5.02 17.16 -9.29
N ASP A 290 4.60 15.96 -8.90
CA ASP A 290 3.98 15.02 -9.82
C ASP A 290 2.66 15.57 -10.38
N GLY A 291 2.48 15.43 -11.70
CA GLY A 291 1.34 16.02 -12.40
C GLY A 291 1.34 17.56 -12.50
N ILE A 292 2.37 18.24 -11.97
CA ILE A 292 2.52 19.70 -12.00
C ILE A 292 3.66 20.10 -12.93
N VAL A 293 4.84 19.53 -12.69
CA VAL A 293 6.05 19.79 -13.48
C VAL A 293 6.17 18.71 -14.54
N HIS A 294 6.12 19.11 -15.78
CA HIS A 294 6.19 18.18 -16.92
C HIS A 294 5.20 17.00 -16.79
N PRO A 295 3.89 17.24 -16.71
CA PRO A 295 2.90 16.19 -16.45
C PRO A 295 2.90 15.08 -17.51
N GLU A 296 3.39 15.38 -18.71
CA GLU A 296 3.47 14.43 -19.83
C GLU A 296 4.66 13.47 -19.77
N SER A 297 5.67 13.74 -18.91
CA SER A 297 6.96 13.04 -19.03
C SER A 297 7.44 12.36 -17.76
N GLY A 298 6.77 12.59 -16.64
CA GLY A 298 7.25 12.13 -15.34
C GLY A 298 8.52 12.86 -14.89
N HIS A 299 8.44 13.63 -13.81
CA HIS A 299 9.54 14.46 -13.30
C HIS A 299 10.78 13.65 -12.88
N MET A 300 10.62 12.39 -12.43
CA MET A 300 11.73 11.52 -11.99
C MET A 300 12.66 11.07 -13.13
N ARG A 301 12.21 11.17 -14.39
CA ARG A 301 12.97 10.77 -15.59
C ARG A 301 13.82 11.90 -16.17
N ARG A 302 13.77 13.10 -15.60
CA ARG A 302 14.59 14.25 -16.00
C ARG A 302 15.74 14.46 -15.05
N MET A 303 16.91 14.78 -15.57
CA MET A 303 18.08 15.09 -14.72
C MET A 303 17.94 16.46 -14.06
N VAL A 304 17.27 17.40 -14.73
CA VAL A 304 17.04 18.76 -14.22
C VAL A 304 15.56 19.09 -14.36
N LEU A 305 15.00 19.68 -13.31
CA LEU A 305 13.62 20.17 -13.31
C LEU A 305 13.61 21.67 -13.59
N ASP A 306 12.86 22.07 -14.61
CA ASP A 306 12.55 23.47 -14.82
C ASP A 306 11.35 23.87 -13.98
N LEU A 307 11.59 24.70 -12.99
CA LEU A 307 10.58 25.19 -12.05
C LEU A 307 10.20 26.67 -12.34
N ALA A 308 10.80 27.29 -13.35
CA ALA A 308 10.62 28.74 -13.60
C ALA A 308 9.17 29.10 -13.93
N ASP A 309 8.48 28.23 -14.66
CA ASP A 309 7.09 28.46 -15.11
C ASP A 309 6.03 27.89 -14.15
N VAL A 310 6.44 27.29 -13.03
CA VAL A 310 5.50 26.66 -12.09
C VAL A 310 4.85 27.70 -11.20
N THR A 311 3.57 27.94 -11.42
CA THR A 311 2.78 28.90 -10.65
C THR A 311 1.86 28.20 -9.62
N GLY A 312 1.41 28.96 -8.62
CA GLY A 312 0.44 28.46 -7.65
C GLY A 312 -0.88 27.97 -8.27
N ALA A 313 -1.21 28.46 -9.49
CA ALA A 313 -2.39 28.02 -10.23
C ALA A 313 -2.30 26.54 -10.65
N TYR A 314 -1.12 26.05 -11.03
CA TYR A 314 -0.92 24.63 -11.36
C TYR A 314 -1.13 23.74 -10.13
N TYR A 315 -0.58 24.13 -8.98
CA TYR A 315 -0.84 23.40 -7.72
C TYR A 315 -2.32 23.36 -7.36
N ALA A 316 -3.02 24.48 -7.49
CA ALA A 316 -4.44 24.55 -7.22
C ALA A 316 -5.29 23.74 -8.21
N ALA A 317 -4.89 23.69 -9.48
CA ALA A 317 -5.55 22.89 -10.51
C ALA A 317 -5.36 21.39 -10.25
N ASN A 318 -4.11 20.95 -9.99
CA ASN A 318 -3.78 19.56 -9.67
C ASN A 318 -4.50 19.11 -8.38
N PHE A 319 -4.45 19.93 -7.34
CA PHE A 319 -5.17 19.65 -6.09
C PHE A 319 -6.68 19.45 -6.33
N ARG A 320 -7.32 20.34 -7.09
CA ARG A 320 -8.76 20.22 -7.39
C ARG A 320 -9.08 18.97 -8.19
N ALA A 321 -8.26 18.63 -9.18
CA ALA A 321 -8.44 17.42 -10.00
C ALA A 321 -8.32 16.16 -9.14
N ASN A 322 -7.26 16.06 -8.33
CA ASN A 322 -7.03 14.93 -7.44
C ASN A 322 -8.11 14.81 -6.36
N PHE A 323 -8.54 15.92 -5.77
CA PHE A 323 -9.60 15.93 -4.76
C PHE A 323 -10.95 15.52 -5.35
N ALA A 324 -11.31 16.04 -6.53
CA ALA A 324 -12.53 15.64 -7.23
C ALA A 324 -12.49 14.17 -7.63
N GLY A 325 -11.34 13.67 -8.11
CA GLY A 325 -11.13 12.25 -8.41
C GLY A 325 -11.39 11.34 -7.21
N GLN A 326 -10.90 11.73 -6.02
CA GLN A 326 -11.16 11.01 -4.78
C GLN A 326 -12.66 10.94 -4.44
N ILE A 327 -13.38 12.06 -4.57
CA ILE A 327 -14.83 12.10 -4.29
C ILE A 327 -15.61 11.25 -5.28
N ASN A 328 -15.29 11.35 -6.58
CA ASN A 328 -15.99 10.61 -7.63
C ASN A 328 -15.82 9.08 -7.49
N ARG A 329 -14.68 8.63 -6.98
CA ARG A 329 -14.36 7.20 -6.80
C ARG A 329 -14.41 6.75 -5.34
N LEU A 330 -15.01 7.53 -4.46
CA LEU A 330 -15.01 7.28 -3.02
C LEU A 330 -15.56 5.91 -2.63
N LEU A 331 -16.63 5.45 -3.28
CA LEU A 331 -17.21 4.12 -3.03
C LEU A 331 -16.25 3.00 -3.39
N GLU A 332 -15.50 3.15 -4.47
CA GLU A 332 -14.46 2.21 -4.89
C GLU A 332 -13.33 2.17 -3.86
N TYR A 333 -12.82 3.34 -3.43
CA TYR A 333 -11.77 3.44 -2.42
C TYR A 333 -12.19 2.96 -1.03
N MET A 334 -13.49 2.90 -0.77
CA MET A 334 -14.05 2.26 0.43
C MET A 334 -14.27 0.74 0.25
N GLY A 335 -13.65 0.13 -0.75
CA GLY A 335 -13.69 -1.31 -1.00
C GLY A 335 -15.03 -1.83 -1.50
N CYS A 336 -15.84 -0.97 -2.14
CA CYS A 336 -17.20 -1.26 -2.54
C CYS A 336 -18.08 -1.79 -1.38
N SER A 337 -17.69 -1.49 -0.14
CA SER A 337 -18.45 -1.86 1.05
C SER A 337 -19.74 -1.04 1.13
N PHE A 338 -20.88 -1.70 1.17
CA PHE A 338 -22.17 -1.03 1.34
C PHE A 338 -22.26 -0.26 2.67
N VAL A 339 -21.61 -0.75 3.71
CA VAL A 339 -21.75 -0.23 5.08
C VAL A 339 -20.78 0.93 5.37
N ALA A 340 -19.60 0.92 4.79
CA ALA A 340 -18.57 1.95 5.07
C ALA A 340 -19.07 3.39 4.76
N PRO A 341 -19.72 3.69 3.62
CA PRO A 341 -20.26 5.02 3.35
C PRO A 341 -21.33 5.48 4.34
N LEU A 342 -22.04 4.55 4.98
CA LEU A 342 -23.06 4.88 5.99
C LEU A 342 -22.44 5.50 7.26
N ALA A 343 -21.13 5.36 7.46
CA ALA A 343 -20.41 6.11 8.49
C ALA A 343 -20.55 7.62 8.30
N LEU A 344 -20.56 8.12 7.05
CA LEU A 344 -20.77 9.54 6.75
C LEU A 344 -22.15 10.01 7.23
N VAL A 345 -23.17 9.20 7.01
CA VAL A 345 -24.53 9.48 7.48
C VAL A 345 -24.62 9.39 9.02
N SER A 346 -23.76 8.57 9.65
CA SER A 346 -23.72 8.44 11.10
C SER A 346 -23.34 9.76 11.83
N VAL A 347 -22.79 10.75 11.11
CA VAL A 347 -22.53 12.10 11.63
C VAL A 347 -23.82 12.73 12.18
N LEU A 348 -24.97 12.46 11.56
CA LEU A 348 -26.27 12.97 11.97
C LEU A 348 -26.82 12.29 13.23
N HIS A 349 -26.16 11.22 13.71
CA HIS A 349 -26.61 10.47 14.88
C HIS A 349 -25.78 10.80 16.12
N GLY A 350 -26.42 11.16 17.24
CA GLY A 350 -25.77 11.35 18.52
C GLY A 350 -25.55 10.01 19.25
N PHE A 351 -24.30 9.52 19.30
CA PHE A 351 -23.95 8.36 20.12
C PHE A 351 -23.95 8.72 21.61
N LYS A 352 -24.53 7.88 22.46
CA LYS A 352 -24.66 8.14 23.91
C LYS A 352 -23.31 8.03 24.64
N ARG A 353 -22.41 7.14 24.22
CA ARG A 353 -21.09 6.98 24.84
C ARG A 353 -20.18 8.16 24.45
N PRO A 354 -19.64 8.93 25.41
CA PRO A 354 -18.86 10.13 25.10
C PRO A 354 -17.59 9.79 24.29
N VAL A 355 -16.89 8.69 24.62
CA VAL A 355 -15.71 8.24 23.87
C VAL A 355 -16.07 7.98 22.41
N THR A 356 -17.15 7.23 22.13
CA THR A 356 -17.59 6.90 20.77
C THR A 356 -17.97 8.15 19.98
N SER A 357 -18.68 9.09 20.61
CA SER A 357 -19.09 10.35 19.98
C SER A 357 -17.90 11.24 19.67
N THR A 358 -16.96 11.40 20.60
CA THR A 358 -15.78 12.26 20.43
C THR A 358 -14.80 11.66 19.42
N PHE A 359 -14.53 10.35 19.51
CA PHE A 359 -13.61 9.67 18.60
C PHE A 359 -14.11 9.71 17.15
N ARG A 360 -15.42 9.67 16.91
CA ARG A 360 -15.99 9.81 15.57
C ARG A 360 -15.51 11.09 14.88
N TRP A 361 -15.55 12.23 15.56
CA TRP A 361 -15.09 13.49 14.98
C TRP A 361 -13.60 13.52 14.72
N LEU A 362 -12.81 12.93 15.62
CA LEU A 362 -11.37 12.77 15.40
C LEU A 362 -11.10 11.89 14.18
N MET A 363 -11.81 10.78 14.04
CA MET A 363 -11.72 9.88 12.88
C MET A 363 -11.99 10.61 11.55
N PHE A 364 -13.05 11.41 11.49
CA PHE A 364 -13.35 12.21 10.29
C PHE A 364 -12.28 13.29 10.07
N GLY A 365 -11.77 13.92 11.11
CA GLY A 365 -10.66 14.87 11.02
C GLY A 365 -9.40 14.24 10.43
N MET A 366 -9.02 13.06 10.92
CA MET A 366 -7.89 12.29 10.39
C MET A 366 -8.11 11.90 8.91
N TRP A 367 -9.30 11.40 8.58
CA TRP A 367 -9.63 11.02 7.22
C TRP A 367 -9.63 12.20 6.25
N PHE A 368 -10.21 13.33 6.63
CA PHE A 368 -10.26 14.53 5.80
C PHE A 368 -8.86 15.12 5.58
N SER A 369 -8.02 15.10 6.60
CA SER A 369 -6.61 15.50 6.50
C SER A 369 -5.81 14.56 5.61
N ALA A 370 -6.07 13.25 5.65
CA ALA A 370 -5.47 12.28 4.73
C ALA A 370 -5.91 12.54 3.28
N MET A 371 -7.20 12.85 3.03
CA MET A 371 -7.70 13.25 1.71
C MET A 371 -6.98 14.50 1.18
N PHE A 372 -6.72 15.46 2.05
CA PHE A 372 -5.94 16.65 1.68
C PHE A 372 -4.53 16.26 1.25
N GLY A 373 -3.84 15.42 2.02
CA GLY A 373 -2.51 14.92 1.66
C GLY A 373 -2.50 14.18 0.31
N MET A 374 -3.45 13.27 0.09
CA MET A 374 -3.61 12.56 -1.18
C MET A 374 -3.95 13.51 -2.35
N ALA A 375 -4.67 14.61 -2.10
CA ALA A 375 -4.96 15.60 -3.13
C ALA A 375 -3.73 16.42 -3.54
N VAL A 376 -2.82 16.69 -2.60
CA VAL A 376 -1.56 17.39 -2.85
C VAL A 376 -0.59 16.54 -3.68
N PHE A 377 -0.43 15.27 -3.32
CA PHE A 377 0.58 14.38 -3.92
C PHE A 377 0.04 13.53 -5.08
N GLY A 378 -1.26 13.48 -5.25
CA GLY A 378 -1.92 12.62 -6.22
C GLY A 378 -1.97 11.15 -5.79
N MET A 379 -2.78 10.38 -6.49
CA MET A 379 -2.84 8.92 -6.39
C MET A 379 -2.60 8.35 -7.77
N LYS A 380 -1.40 7.83 -8.00
CA LYS A 380 -1.11 7.05 -9.20
C LYS A 380 -1.58 5.63 -8.97
N GLU A 381 -2.51 5.20 -9.80
CA GLU A 381 -3.02 3.84 -9.76
C GLU A 381 -2.26 2.97 -10.75
N GLU A 382 -1.78 1.86 -10.27
CA GLU A 382 -1.18 0.79 -11.03
C GLU A 382 -1.98 -0.49 -10.76
N HIS A 383 -2.57 -1.09 -11.79
CA HIS A 383 -3.44 -2.27 -11.66
C HIS A 383 -4.60 -2.11 -10.67
N GLY A 384 -5.17 -0.90 -10.57
CA GLY A 384 -6.27 -0.58 -9.66
C GLY A 384 -5.87 -0.52 -8.19
N LEU A 385 -4.58 -0.37 -7.89
CA LEU A 385 -4.00 -0.14 -6.56
C LEU A 385 -3.12 1.11 -6.61
N ALA A 386 -3.06 1.86 -5.53
CA ALA A 386 -2.19 3.02 -5.42
C ALA A 386 -1.45 3.03 -4.08
N ALA A 387 -0.14 3.29 -4.13
CA ALA A 387 0.68 3.38 -2.92
C ALA A 387 0.24 4.51 -1.99
N ASN A 388 -0.33 5.59 -2.54
CA ASN A 388 -0.85 6.74 -1.79
C ASN A 388 -2.32 6.60 -1.36
N GLN A 389 -2.98 5.46 -1.57
CA GLN A 389 -4.39 5.27 -1.24
C GLN A 389 -4.55 5.02 0.27
N PHE A 390 -4.97 6.04 1.02
CA PHE A 390 -5.16 5.98 2.48
C PHE A 390 -6.60 5.92 2.92
N HIS A 391 -7.58 6.02 2.03
CA HIS A 391 -8.97 5.73 2.38
C HIS A 391 -9.12 4.35 3.03
N LEU A 392 -8.32 3.38 2.52
CA LEU A 392 -8.28 2.02 3.00
C LEU A 392 -8.02 1.90 4.52
N LEU A 393 -7.19 2.79 5.08
CA LEU A 393 -6.85 2.78 6.51
C LEU A 393 -8.06 3.11 7.40
N PHE A 394 -9.06 3.79 6.84
CA PHE A 394 -10.26 4.20 7.56
C PHE A 394 -11.45 3.27 7.33
N VAL A 395 -11.42 2.42 6.28
CA VAL A 395 -12.52 1.50 5.95
C VAL A 395 -12.97 0.65 7.13
N PRO A 396 -12.08 0.04 7.95
CA PRO A 396 -12.50 -0.74 9.09
C PRO A 396 -13.27 0.07 10.14
N LEU A 397 -12.83 1.30 10.41
CA LEU A 397 -13.50 2.21 11.34
C LEU A 397 -14.85 2.68 10.78
N PHE A 398 -14.91 2.96 9.49
CA PHE A 398 -16.15 3.32 8.80
C PHE A 398 -17.16 2.18 8.84
N ILE A 399 -16.73 0.93 8.66
CA ILE A 399 -17.58 -0.25 8.80
C ILE A 399 -18.15 -0.32 10.23
N CYS A 400 -17.33 -0.06 11.26
CA CYS A 400 -17.82 -0.04 12.64
C CYS A 400 -18.91 1.00 12.86
N TYR A 401 -18.69 2.25 12.46
CA TYR A 401 -19.69 3.33 12.63
C TYR A 401 -20.92 3.18 11.73
N GLY A 402 -20.72 2.74 10.49
CA GLY A 402 -21.80 2.48 9.55
C GLY A 402 -22.71 1.36 10.03
N MET A 403 -22.13 0.24 10.49
CA MET A 403 -22.89 -0.87 11.04
C MET A 403 -23.63 -0.49 12.32
N ALA A 404 -22.97 0.27 13.21
CA ALA A 404 -23.61 0.80 14.43
C ALA A 404 -24.81 1.69 14.07
N TYR A 405 -24.67 2.54 13.07
CA TYR A 405 -25.74 3.40 12.58
C TYR A 405 -26.92 2.58 12.05
N VAL A 406 -26.68 1.59 11.20
CA VAL A 406 -27.73 0.71 10.65
C VAL A 406 -28.49 0.02 11.77
N LEU A 407 -27.79 -0.59 12.72
CA LEU A 407 -28.42 -1.33 13.83
C LEU A 407 -29.25 -0.42 14.74
N VAL A 408 -28.75 0.78 15.05
CA VAL A 408 -29.47 1.74 15.88
C VAL A 408 -30.73 2.25 15.15
N GLN A 409 -30.65 2.55 13.86
CA GLN A 409 -31.82 2.97 13.10
C GLN A 409 -32.85 1.86 12.97
N TRP A 410 -32.41 0.62 12.78
CA TRP A 410 -33.28 -0.55 12.78
C TRP A 410 -34.05 -0.69 14.10
N ASP A 411 -33.32 -0.68 15.22
CA ASP A 411 -33.94 -0.85 16.54
C ASP A 411 -34.90 0.32 16.89
N ARG A 412 -34.61 1.54 16.43
CA ARG A 412 -35.48 2.71 16.66
C ARG A 412 -36.75 2.69 15.80
N ARG A 413 -36.65 2.41 14.51
CA ARG A 413 -37.79 2.52 13.58
C ARG A 413 -38.73 1.34 13.68
N ILE A 414 -38.20 0.15 13.82
CA ILE A 414 -39.02 -1.06 13.92
C ILE A 414 -39.56 -1.24 15.36
N GLY A 415 -38.76 -0.88 16.38
CA GLY A 415 -39.20 -0.88 17.78
C GLY A 415 -40.29 0.15 18.11
N LEU A 416 -40.49 1.17 17.25
CA LEU A 416 -41.52 2.19 17.40
C LEU A 416 -42.87 1.83 16.67
N GLY A 417 -43.03 0.57 16.20
CA GLY A 417 -44.27 0.12 15.60
C GLY A 417 -44.61 0.63 14.21
N PHE A 418 -43.64 1.27 13.52
CA PHE A 418 -43.84 1.87 12.19
C PHE A 418 -44.18 0.84 11.10
N ILE A 419 -43.73 -0.41 11.26
CA ILE A 419 -43.97 -1.51 10.33
C ILE A 419 -44.96 -2.54 10.90
N LEU A 420 -45.07 -2.64 12.23
CA LEU A 420 -45.93 -3.61 12.92
C LEU A 420 -46.62 -2.96 14.13
N PRO A 421 -47.69 -2.15 13.93
CA PRO A 421 -48.32 -1.32 14.96
C PRO A 421 -48.90 -2.07 16.17
N GLN A 422 -49.13 -3.37 16.07
CA GLN A 422 -49.88 -4.15 17.08
C GLN A 422 -49.04 -5.22 17.80
N TRP A 423 -47.75 -5.33 17.52
CA TRP A 423 -46.91 -6.39 18.08
C TRP A 423 -45.98 -5.87 19.15
N GLY A 424 -46.53 -5.50 20.27
CA GLY A 424 -45.85 -4.84 21.41
C GLY A 424 -44.88 -5.70 22.21
N GLN A 425 -44.54 -6.90 21.77
CA GLN A 425 -43.44 -7.70 22.30
C GLN A 425 -42.42 -7.90 21.21
N ARG A 426 -41.12 -7.83 21.54
CA ARG A 426 -40.01 -8.18 20.63
C ARG A 426 -40.23 -9.63 20.16
N SER A 427 -41.06 -9.79 19.16
CA SER A 427 -41.46 -11.09 18.64
C SER A 427 -40.28 -11.76 17.91
N GLY A 428 -40.33 -13.08 17.76
CA GLY A 428 -39.38 -13.84 16.95
C GLY A 428 -39.21 -13.24 15.55
N VAL A 429 -40.25 -12.67 14.96
CA VAL A 429 -40.25 -11.99 13.66
C VAL A 429 -39.26 -10.81 13.61
N HIS A 430 -39.20 -9.96 14.65
CA HIS A 430 -38.25 -8.84 14.71
C HIS A 430 -36.80 -9.34 14.66
N ASN A 431 -36.48 -10.38 15.44
CA ASN A 431 -35.15 -10.96 15.45
C ASN A 431 -34.79 -11.62 14.11
N THR A 432 -35.75 -12.30 13.48
CA THR A 432 -35.56 -12.92 12.16
C THR A 432 -35.33 -11.87 11.08
N LEU A 433 -36.10 -10.77 11.05
CA LEU A 433 -35.89 -9.68 10.11
C LEU A 433 -34.57 -8.96 10.32
N ARG A 434 -34.14 -8.79 11.58
CA ARG A 434 -32.84 -8.23 11.90
C ARG A 434 -31.68 -9.14 11.43
N LEU A 435 -31.82 -10.45 11.62
CA LEU A 435 -30.87 -11.42 11.11
C LEU A 435 -30.82 -11.40 9.58
N ALA A 436 -32.01 -11.37 8.93
CA ALA A 436 -32.08 -11.26 7.47
C ALA A 436 -31.37 -10.01 6.94
N LEU A 437 -31.56 -8.85 7.58
CA LEU A 437 -30.82 -7.62 7.22
C LEU A 437 -29.30 -7.82 7.33
N ILE A 438 -28.82 -8.39 8.46
CA ILE A 438 -27.38 -8.62 8.66
C ILE A 438 -26.84 -9.57 7.59
N VAL A 439 -27.54 -10.69 7.32
CA VAL A 439 -27.15 -11.65 6.28
C VAL A 439 -27.10 -10.95 4.90
N THR A 440 -28.11 -10.14 4.58
CA THR A 440 -28.16 -9.38 3.32
C THR A 440 -26.94 -8.44 3.18
N ILE A 441 -26.58 -7.73 4.25
CA ILE A 441 -25.37 -6.88 4.27
C ILE A 441 -24.11 -7.69 3.99
N PHE A 442 -23.96 -8.86 4.64
CA PHE A 442 -22.82 -9.74 4.42
C PHE A 442 -22.77 -10.28 2.99
N VAL A 443 -23.91 -10.72 2.46
CA VAL A 443 -24.01 -11.23 1.08
C VAL A 443 -23.63 -10.14 0.08
N ILE A 444 -24.20 -8.94 0.19
CA ILE A 444 -23.87 -7.82 -0.70
C ILE A 444 -22.38 -7.46 -0.59
N SER A 445 -21.83 -7.42 0.61
CA SER A 445 -20.41 -7.10 0.83
C SER A 445 -19.47 -8.21 0.33
N ALA A 446 -19.94 -9.46 0.25
CA ALA A 446 -19.17 -10.59 -0.27
C ALA A 446 -19.22 -10.70 -1.81
N VAL A 447 -20.14 -9.99 -2.49
CA VAL A 447 -20.29 -10.07 -3.95
C VAL A 447 -18.97 -9.92 -4.72
N PRO A 448 -18.07 -8.96 -4.41
CA PRO A 448 -16.81 -8.84 -5.14
C PRO A 448 -15.93 -10.10 -5.01
N VAL A 449 -15.83 -10.68 -3.82
CA VAL A 449 -15.06 -11.92 -3.58
C VAL A 449 -15.72 -13.11 -4.28
N LEU A 450 -17.05 -13.25 -4.13
CA LEU A 450 -17.81 -14.35 -4.73
C LEU A 450 -17.81 -14.29 -6.26
N SER A 451 -17.91 -13.09 -6.84
CA SER A 451 -17.83 -12.92 -8.29
C SER A 451 -16.47 -13.37 -8.84
N ARG A 452 -15.39 -13.04 -8.16
CA ARG A 452 -14.05 -13.52 -8.52
C ARG A 452 -13.91 -15.04 -8.38
N MET A 453 -14.49 -15.62 -7.34
CA MET A 453 -14.39 -17.07 -7.10
C MET A 453 -15.19 -17.91 -8.10
N PHE A 454 -16.38 -17.44 -8.51
CA PHE A 454 -17.35 -18.27 -9.22
C PHE A 454 -17.69 -17.79 -10.64
N LEU A 455 -17.64 -16.49 -10.92
CA LEU A 455 -18.05 -15.94 -12.22
C LEU A 455 -16.88 -15.70 -13.16
N ASP A 456 -15.70 -15.44 -12.62
CA ASP A 456 -14.53 -15.18 -13.44
C ASP A 456 -13.86 -16.48 -13.87
N LYS A 457 -14.38 -17.05 -14.95
CA LYS A 457 -13.85 -18.29 -15.57
C LYS A 457 -12.43 -18.12 -16.12
N ASN A 458 -12.04 -16.90 -16.43
CA ASN A 458 -10.68 -16.58 -16.90
C ASN A 458 -9.71 -16.38 -15.75
N HIS A 459 -10.14 -16.68 -14.50
CA HIS A 459 -9.40 -16.36 -13.29
C HIS A 459 -8.91 -14.93 -13.39
N ALA A 460 -9.73 -13.95 -12.97
CA ALA A 460 -9.30 -12.57 -12.83
C ALA A 460 -8.11 -12.59 -11.89
N ARG A 461 -7.01 -12.95 -12.48
CA ARG A 461 -5.69 -12.88 -11.90
C ARG A 461 -5.56 -11.45 -11.48
N VAL A 462 -5.05 -11.21 -10.29
CA VAL A 462 -4.51 -9.87 -9.98
C VAL A 462 -3.78 -9.48 -11.26
N GLU A 463 -4.26 -8.43 -11.95
CA GLU A 463 -3.75 -8.08 -13.27
C GLU A 463 -2.23 -8.01 -13.16
N TRP A 464 -1.58 -8.92 -13.86
CA TRP A 464 -0.14 -8.96 -13.90
C TRP A 464 0.33 -7.82 -14.79
N PRO A 465 1.43 -7.15 -14.46
CA PRO A 465 2.02 -6.19 -15.38
C PRO A 465 2.17 -6.83 -16.76
N PRO A 466 2.12 -6.06 -17.86
CA PRO A 466 2.21 -6.57 -19.22
C PRO A 466 3.62 -7.08 -19.57
N TYR A 467 4.30 -7.74 -18.63
CA TYR A 467 5.60 -8.38 -18.79
C TYR A 467 5.63 -9.69 -18.00
N VAL A 468 6.52 -10.57 -18.39
CA VAL A 468 6.67 -11.88 -17.76
C VAL A 468 7.95 -11.87 -16.90
N PRO A 469 7.85 -11.94 -15.55
CA PRO A 469 9.01 -11.87 -14.67
C PRO A 469 10.16 -12.84 -15.01
N PRO A 470 9.93 -14.09 -15.42
CA PRO A 470 10.99 -14.99 -15.87
C PRO A 470 11.82 -14.42 -17.02
N TYR A 471 11.23 -13.69 -17.96
CA TYR A 471 11.98 -13.08 -19.06
C TYR A 471 12.93 -11.99 -18.56
N ILE A 472 12.51 -11.22 -17.59
CA ILE A 472 13.38 -10.24 -16.93
C ILE A 472 14.48 -10.97 -16.13
N GLY A 473 14.14 -12.05 -15.45
CA GLY A 473 15.09 -12.84 -14.67
C GLY A 473 16.24 -13.45 -15.50
N ILE A 474 15.99 -13.77 -16.77
CA ILE A 474 17.04 -14.27 -17.71
C ILE A 474 18.14 -13.22 -17.91
N LEU A 475 17.84 -11.93 -17.85
CA LEU A 475 18.84 -10.86 -18.00
C LEU A 475 19.96 -10.96 -16.96
N ARG A 476 19.71 -11.60 -15.82
CA ARG A 476 20.75 -11.90 -14.82
C ARG A 476 21.89 -12.74 -15.39
N GLN A 477 21.62 -13.63 -16.33
CA GLN A 477 22.62 -14.50 -16.95
C GLN A 477 23.40 -13.78 -18.05
N TRP A 478 22.79 -12.78 -18.70
CA TRP A 478 23.37 -12.08 -19.83
C TRP A 478 24.25 -10.89 -19.47
N PHE A 479 23.98 -10.28 -18.33
CA PHE A 479 24.70 -9.08 -17.85
C PHE A 479 25.44 -9.34 -16.55
N THR A 480 26.59 -8.69 -16.41
CA THR A 480 27.38 -8.71 -15.17
C THR A 480 26.76 -7.77 -14.12
N PRO A 481 27.09 -7.94 -12.83
CA PRO A 481 26.62 -7.02 -11.77
C PRO A 481 27.05 -5.57 -11.95
N ASP A 482 28.15 -5.34 -12.70
CA ASP A 482 28.71 -4.01 -12.91
C ASP A 482 28.07 -3.27 -14.09
N GLU A 483 27.35 -3.97 -14.94
CA GLU A 483 26.67 -3.39 -16.09
C GLU A 483 25.31 -2.81 -15.69
N ILE A 484 24.94 -1.69 -16.32
CA ILE A 484 23.66 -1.01 -16.11
C ILE A 484 22.74 -1.30 -17.29
N ILE A 485 21.49 -1.65 -17.00
CA ILE A 485 20.43 -1.82 -18.00
C ILE A 485 19.50 -0.61 -17.89
N ALA A 486 19.41 0.20 -18.95
CA ALA A 486 18.39 1.23 -19.03
C ALA A 486 17.03 0.58 -19.33
N SER A 487 15.98 0.95 -18.59
CA SER A 487 14.65 0.37 -18.77
C SER A 487 13.54 1.35 -18.39
N ASP A 488 12.37 1.17 -18.99
CA ASP A 488 11.11 1.78 -18.58
C ASP A 488 10.61 1.23 -17.24
N MET A 489 11.13 0.07 -16.82
CA MET A 489 10.79 -0.61 -15.58
C MET A 489 12.03 -0.98 -14.74
N PRO A 490 12.79 0.01 -14.25
CA PRO A 490 14.04 -0.25 -13.54
C PRO A 490 13.85 -1.09 -12.27
N TRP A 491 12.73 -0.95 -11.57
CA TRP A 491 12.39 -1.73 -10.37
C TRP A 491 12.25 -3.22 -10.66
N ALA A 492 11.65 -3.58 -11.80
CA ALA A 492 11.51 -4.98 -12.18
C ALA A 492 12.87 -5.61 -12.56
N ILE A 493 13.72 -4.87 -13.28
CA ILE A 493 15.10 -5.30 -13.56
C ILE A 493 15.89 -5.47 -12.25
N ALA A 494 15.81 -4.49 -11.36
CA ALA A 494 16.50 -4.53 -10.08
C ALA A 494 16.03 -5.72 -9.22
N TRP A 495 14.72 -6.01 -9.21
CA TRP A 495 14.16 -7.08 -8.41
C TRP A 495 14.35 -8.46 -9.03
N TYR A 496 13.93 -8.66 -10.28
CA TYR A 496 13.94 -9.99 -10.91
C TYR A 496 15.29 -10.37 -11.54
N ALA A 497 15.97 -9.44 -12.19
CA ALA A 497 17.29 -9.70 -12.79
C ALA A 497 18.44 -9.45 -11.82
N ASP A 498 18.19 -8.81 -10.70
CA ASP A 498 19.24 -8.48 -9.72
C ASP A 498 20.39 -7.66 -10.35
N ARG A 499 20.06 -6.74 -11.25
CA ARG A 499 20.99 -5.86 -11.97
C ARG A 499 20.69 -4.40 -11.68
N ARG A 500 21.73 -3.55 -11.77
CA ARG A 500 21.53 -2.10 -11.71
C ARG A 500 20.72 -1.68 -12.92
N SER A 501 19.70 -0.86 -12.68
CA SER A 501 18.86 -0.38 -13.76
C SER A 501 18.64 1.13 -13.67
N LEU A 502 18.89 1.79 -14.79
CA LEU A 502 18.61 3.21 -14.98
C LEU A 502 17.19 3.37 -15.51
N TRP A 503 16.38 4.16 -14.82
CA TRP A 503 15.11 4.56 -15.40
C TRP A 503 15.38 5.37 -16.66
N VAL A 504 14.84 4.93 -17.80
CA VAL A 504 15.07 5.57 -19.08
C VAL A 504 14.80 7.06 -18.98
N PRO A 505 15.79 7.93 -19.21
CA PRO A 505 15.63 9.38 -19.19
C PRO A 505 14.51 9.83 -20.13
N TYR A 506 13.97 11.01 -19.89
CA TYR A 506 12.97 11.57 -20.81
C TYR A 506 13.57 11.83 -22.19
N ASP A 507 14.76 12.44 -22.24
CA ASP A 507 15.47 12.76 -23.47
C ASP A 507 16.51 11.69 -23.82
N GLN A 508 16.57 11.33 -25.12
CA GLN A 508 17.57 10.37 -25.61
C GLN A 508 19.00 10.89 -25.45
N ALA A 509 19.19 12.22 -25.59
CA ALA A 509 20.49 12.86 -25.39
C ALA A 509 21.04 12.63 -23.98
N ASP A 510 20.20 12.65 -22.95
CA ASP A 510 20.61 12.38 -21.59
C ASP A 510 21.14 10.95 -21.43
N LEU A 511 20.50 9.96 -22.05
CA LEU A 511 20.98 8.58 -22.01
C LEU A 511 22.33 8.46 -22.73
N THR A 512 22.47 9.09 -23.91
CA THR A 512 23.72 9.08 -24.67
C THR A 512 24.85 9.73 -23.87
N ASN A 513 24.60 10.89 -23.28
CA ASN A 513 25.60 11.58 -22.44
C ASN A 513 26.00 10.74 -21.23
N LEU A 514 25.05 10.12 -20.55
CA LEU A 514 25.30 9.24 -19.39
C LEU A 514 26.19 8.04 -19.77
N ALA A 515 25.99 7.49 -20.98
CA ALA A 515 26.75 6.36 -21.48
C ALA A 515 28.13 6.79 -21.99
N ASP A 516 28.22 7.82 -22.83
CA ASP A 516 29.46 8.24 -23.52
C ASP A 516 30.49 8.83 -22.54
N TYR A 517 30.04 9.63 -21.57
CA TYR A 517 30.92 10.24 -20.57
C TYR A 517 31.12 9.38 -19.31
N ASN A 518 30.59 8.17 -19.29
CA ASN A 518 30.67 7.25 -18.15
C ASN A 518 30.34 7.92 -16.78
N ILE A 519 29.36 8.81 -16.80
CA ILE A 519 28.94 9.58 -15.60
C ILE A 519 28.55 8.66 -14.45
N LEU A 520 27.99 7.48 -14.79
CA LEU A 520 27.55 6.49 -13.82
C LEU A 520 28.68 5.64 -13.24
N GLY A 521 29.90 5.77 -13.73
CA GLY A 521 31.04 4.95 -13.32
C GLY A 521 30.88 3.44 -13.67
N ALA A 522 29.96 3.13 -14.57
CA ALA A 522 29.68 1.79 -15.06
C ALA A 522 29.04 1.87 -16.46
N PRO A 523 29.30 0.90 -17.37
CA PRO A 523 28.76 0.93 -18.72
C PRO A 523 27.25 0.70 -18.73
N VAL A 524 26.55 1.49 -19.54
CA VAL A 524 25.13 1.23 -19.87
C VAL A 524 25.14 0.24 -21.05
N ALA A 525 24.94 -1.04 -20.73
CA ALA A 525 25.15 -2.15 -21.67
C ALA A 525 23.90 -2.53 -22.46
N ALA A 526 22.73 -2.08 -22.06
CA ALA A 526 21.48 -2.39 -22.74
C ALA A 526 20.38 -1.36 -22.48
N LEU A 527 19.43 -1.33 -23.44
CA LEU A 527 18.13 -0.67 -23.31
C LEU A 527 17.03 -1.73 -23.44
N TYR A 528 16.28 -1.95 -22.37
CA TYR A 528 15.16 -2.89 -22.30
C TYR A 528 13.84 -2.13 -22.16
N LEU A 529 13.00 -2.21 -23.20
CA LEU A 529 11.69 -1.56 -23.25
C LEU A 529 10.59 -2.61 -23.25
N THR A 530 9.64 -2.45 -22.34
CA THR A 530 8.49 -3.35 -22.18
C THR A 530 7.24 -2.79 -22.89
N PRO A 531 6.15 -3.55 -22.94
CA PRO A 531 4.88 -3.03 -23.45
C PRO A 531 4.35 -1.79 -22.71
N ILE A 532 4.82 -1.52 -21.48
CA ILE A 532 4.46 -0.31 -20.73
C ILE A 532 4.87 0.96 -21.46
N SER A 533 6.09 1.00 -22.02
CA SER A 533 6.57 2.15 -22.77
C SER A 533 5.79 2.38 -24.06
N GLY A 534 5.25 1.31 -24.66
CA GLY A 534 4.38 1.37 -25.83
C GLY A 534 2.95 1.79 -25.50
N THR A 535 2.63 1.99 -24.21
CA THR A 535 1.29 2.19 -23.65
C THR A 535 0.15 1.83 -24.60
N GLN A 536 -0.16 0.65 -24.70
CA GLN A 536 -1.31 0.16 -24.04
C GLN A 536 -2.63 0.35 -24.77
N ASN A 537 -2.99 1.45 -25.37
CA ASN A 537 -4.34 1.60 -25.89
C ASN A 537 -4.41 2.22 -27.28
N THR A 538 -3.58 3.18 -27.63
CA THR A 538 -3.65 3.81 -28.97
C THR A 538 -2.27 4.24 -29.48
N LEU A 539 -2.14 4.35 -30.82
CA LEU A 539 -0.96 4.96 -31.44
C LEU A 539 -0.76 6.41 -30.99
N GLY A 540 -1.85 7.11 -30.61
CA GLY A 540 -1.80 8.46 -30.07
C GLY A 540 -1.06 8.53 -28.73
N ASP A 541 -1.24 7.55 -27.87
CA ASP A 541 -0.57 7.48 -26.56
C ASP A 541 0.94 7.25 -26.72
N LEU A 542 1.34 6.46 -27.71
CA LEU A 542 2.74 6.23 -28.04
C LEU A 542 3.44 7.51 -28.53
N VAL A 543 2.76 8.32 -29.35
CA VAL A 543 3.34 9.53 -29.97
C VAL A 543 3.27 10.74 -29.02
N ASN A 544 2.26 10.81 -28.17
CA ASN A 544 2.02 11.96 -27.28
C ASN A 544 2.24 11.66 -25.78
N GLY A 545 2.42 10.39 -25.42
CA GLY A 545 2.54 9.96 -24.04
C GLY A 545 3.93 10.15 -23.43
N GLU A 546 4.11 9.60 -22.24
CA GLU A 546 5.31 9.73 -21.43
C GLU A 546 6.61 9.26 -22.13
N TYR A 547 6.49 8.31 -23.06
CA TYR A 547 7.63 7.74 -23.79
C TYR A 547 7.72 8.21 -25.24
N LYS A 548 7.12 9.34 -25.61
CA LYS A 548 7.09 9.86 -26.99
C LYS A 548 8.47 10.00 -27.62
N ASN A 549 9.49 10.41 -26.86
CA ASN A 549 10.87 10.55 -27.35
C ASN A 549 11.53 9.19 -27.65
N TRP A 550 10.94 8.08 -27.18
CA TRP A 550 11.43 6.72 -27.36
C TRP A 550 10.66 5.93 -28.43
N THR A 551 9.70 6.57 -29.11
CA THR A 551 8.83 5.92 -30.10
C THR A 551 9.61 5.16 -31.17
N SER A 552 10.70 5.74 -31.72
CA SER A 552 11.53 5.09 -32.73
C SER A 552 12.17 3.78 -32.24
N TYR A 553 12.55 3.71 -30.98
CA TYR A 553 13.05 2.48 -30.37
C TYR A 553 11.94 1.46 -30.13
N ILE A 554 10.79 1.89 -29.66
CA ILE A 554 9.63 1.02 -29.38
C ILE A 554 9.11 0.38 -30.66
N VAL A 555 8.92 1.18 -31.73
CA VAL A 555 8.47 0.67 -33.05
C VAL A 555 9.59 0.07 -33.89
N ARG A 556 10.82 0.02 -33.38
CA ARG A 556 12.00 -0.62 -34.00
C ARG A 556 12.43 0.04 -35.34
N THR A 557 12.21 1.33 -35.48
CA THR A 557 12.58 2.11 -36.66
C THR A 557 13.86 2.93 -36.46
N VAL A 558 14.50 2.84 -35.28
CA VAL A 558 15.73 3.56 -34.98
C VAL A 558 16.88 3.12 -35.90
N ASP A 559 17.66 4.10 -36.34
CA ASP A 559 18.91 3.85 -37.04
C ASP A 559 20.00 3.42 -36.04
N LEU A 560 20.34 2.13 -36.05
CA LEU A 560 21.29 1.54 -35.12
C LEU A 560 22.71 2.12 -35.26
N THR A 561 23.06 2.72 -36.41
CA THR A 561 24.37 3.35 -36.60
C THR A 561 24.52 4.64 -35.80
N LYS A 562 23.40 5.25 -35.40
CA LYS A 562 23.34 6.48 -34.60
C LYS A 562 22.91 6.23 -33.14
N ALA A 563 22.54 5.00 -32.84
CA ALA A 563 22.12 4.62 -31.49
C ALA A 563 23.33 4.25 -30.63
N PRO A 564 23.29 4.47 -29.30
CA PRO A 564 24.37 4.03 -28.41
C PRO A 564 24.49 2.50 -28.31
N PHE A 565 23.54 1.76 -28.87
CA PHE A 565 23.48 0.30 -28.86
C PHE A 565 23.50 -0.25 -30.29
N PRO A 566 24.60 -0.89 -30.71
CA PRO A 566 24.78 -1.33 -32.10
C PRO A 566 23.95 -2.56 -32.48
N TYR A 567 23.43 -3.33 -31.48
CA TYR A 567 22.68 -4.54 -31.74
C TYR A 567 21.25 -4.43 -31.24
N LYS A 568 20.33 -4.94 -32.06
CA LYS A 568 18.93 -5.16 -31.67
C LYS A 568 18.68 -6.65 -31.54
N ALA A 569 18.42 -7.12 -30.35
CA ALA A 569 18.05 -8.50 -30.09
C ALA A 569 16.58 -8.62 -29.73
N VAL A 570 15.87 -9.53 -30.37
CA VAL A 570 14.50 -9.94 -30.03
C VAL A 570 14.56 -11.43 -29.72
N LEU A 571 14.98 -11.75 -28.52
CA LEU A 571 15.22 -13.14 -28.10
C LEU A 571 13.95 -13.69 -27.44
N GLY A 572 13.01 -14.21 -28.25
CA GLY A 572 11.84 -14.90 -27.69
C GLY A 572 10.89 -14.04 -26.83
N MET A 573 11.01 -12.72 -26.91
CA MET A 573 10.21 -11.74 -26.18
C MET A 573 9.38 -10.95 -27.19
N PRO A 574 8.22 -11.44 -27.61
CA PRO A 574 7.47 -10.84 -28.71
C PRO A 574 7.04 -9.40 -28.42
N ASP A 575 6.76 -9.10 -27.14
CA ASP A 575 6.20 -7.83 -26.70
C ASP A 575 7.26 -6.83 -26.20
N CYS A 576 8.51 -7.28 -25.98
CA CYS A 576 9.60 -6.46 -25.46
C CYS A 576 10.62 -6.14 -26.55
N VAL A 577 11.39 -5.07 -26.33
CA VAL A 577 12.51 -4.69 -27.21
C VAL A 577 13.77 -4.58 -26.38
N LEU A 578 14.81 -5.28 -26.78
CA LEU A 578 16.12 -5.24 -26.14
C LEU A 578 17.17 -4.77 -27.16
N TYR A 579 17.83 -3.66 -26.85
CA TYR A 579 19.01 -3.18 -27.57
C TYR A 579 20.24 -3.45 -26.73
N LEU A 580 21.33 -3.89 -27.36
CA LEU A 580 22.54 -4.39 -26.71
C LEU A 580 23.79 -3.69 -27.27
N ASP A 581 24.80 -3.53 -26.43
CA ASP A 581 26.15 -3.18 -26.82
C ASP A 581 26.98 -4.41 -27.26
N LYS A 582 26.49 -5.62 -26.99
CA LYS A 582 27.15 -6.91 -27.25
C LYS A 582 26.43 -7.70 -28.34
N ASP A 583 27.20 -8.47 -29.12
CA ASP A 583 26.62 -9.41 -30.09
C ASP A 583 25.75 -10.46 -29.34
N PRO A 584 24.46 -10.59 -29.69
CA PRO A 584 23.56 -11.57 -29.07
C PRO A 584 24.07 -13.02 -29.12
N LYS A 585 24.88 -13.37 -30.14
CA LYS A 585 25.47 -14.72 -30.24
C LYS A 585 26.38 -15.07 -29.08
N ASN A 586 27.02 -14.07 -28.46
CA ASN A 586 27.92 -14.24 -27.32
C ASN A 586 27.17 -14.36 -25.98
N LEU A 587 25.87 -14.12 -25.94
CA LEU A 587 25.03 -14.24 -24.75
C LEU A 587 24.50 -15.66 -24.53
N VAL A 588 24.32 -16.40 -25.62
CA VAL A 588 23.76 -17.78 -25.58
C VAL A 588 24.87 -18.83 -25.31
N ALA A 589 26.13 -18.47 -25.46
CA ALA A 589 27.28 -19.37 -25.29
C ALA A 589 27.80 -19.48 -23.84
N LYS A 590 27.16 -18.82 -22.88
CA LYS A 590 27.44 -18.92 -21.44
C LYS A 590 26.30 -19.59 -20.71
#